data_cecf20ba33cd2125728467a2a74712b4
#
_entry.id   cecf20ba33cd2125728467a2a74712b4
#
_cell.length_a   1.000
_cell.length_b   1.000
_cell.length_c   1.000
_cell.angle_alpha   90.00
_cell.angle_beta   90.00
_cell.angle_gamma   90.00
#
_symmetry.space_group_name_H-M   'P 1'
#
loop_
_entity.id
_entity.type
_entity.pdbx_description
1 polymer ?
#
loop_
_entity_poly.entity_id
_entity_poly.type
_entity_poly.pdbx_seq_one_letter_code
_entity_poly.pdbx_strand_id
1 'polypeptide(L)'
;MFHPNVYPDGKLCISILHPPGEDEMSGELAAERWSPAQRVESVLISILSLLDDAEPSSPANVDAGVMIRNDPEAYKQRARQDVEASKADIPEGFVMPTQHITYKPPVEDNLFSWSDSEVEDDFDNDSDAEMTFDEDDEDDDEQEAPSDSDD
;
A
#
# COMPACT_ATOMS: atom_id res chain seq x y z
N MET A 1 18.00 14.48 -6.64
CA MET A 1 16.67 14.76 -6.04
C MET A 1 16.76 14.48 -4.54
N PHE A 2 16.38 15.43 -3.71
CA PHE A 2 16.39 15.30 -2.25
C PHE A 2 15.00 14.88 -1.76
N HIS A 3 14.87 13.58 -1.43
CA HIS A 3 13.59 12.98 -1.06
C HIS A 3 13.80 11.78 -0.11
N PRO A 4 12.96 11.57 0.91
CA PRO A 4 13.14 10.47 1.86
C PRO A 4 13.27 9.09 1.22
N ASN A 5 12.47 8.80 0.20
CA ASN A 5 12.41 7.50 -0.46
C ASN A 5 13.26 7.39 -1.73
N VAL A 6 14.19 8.33 -1.95
CA VAL A 6 15.14 8.32 -3.07
C VAL A 6 16.56 8.35 -2.53
N TYR A 7 17.35 7.34 -2.87
CA TYR A 7 18.77 7.28 -2.50
C TYR A 7 19.56 8.45 -3.11
N PRO A 8 20.70 8.83 -2.53
CA PRO A 8 21.52 9.93 -3.07
C PRO A 8 21.99 9.71 -4.51
N ASP A 9 22.08 8.45 -4.95
CA ASP A 9 22.41 8.07 -6.33
C ASP A 9 21.24 8.15 -7.31
N GLY A 10 20.02 8.51 -6.83
CA GLY A 10 18.82 8.64 -7.62
C GLY A 10 17.96 7.36 -7.69
N LYS A 11 18.39 6.27 -7.05
CA LYS A 11 17.59 5.04 -6.99
C LYS A 11 16.36 5.25 -6.10
N LEU A 12 15.19 4.82 -6.60
CA LEU A 12 13.94 4.87 -5.88
C LEU A 12 13.80 3.65 -4.96
N CYS A 13 13.36 3.87 -3.72
CA CYS A 13 12.97 2.83 -2.77
C CYS A 13 11.46 2.88 -2.59
N ILE A 14 10.76 1.86 -3.08
CA ILE A 14 9.30 1.76 -3.04
C ILE A 14 8.89 0.30 -2.93
N SER A 15 8.00 -0.01 -2.00
CA SER A 15 7.60 -1.37 -1.63
C SER A 15 7.07 -2.19 -2.80
N ILE A 16 6.26 -1.58 -3.67
CA ILE A 16 5.68 -2.24 -4.84
C ILE A 16 6.71 -2.86 -5.81
N LEU A 17 7.99 -2.42 -5.75
CA LEU A 17 9.09 -2.95 -6.55
C LEU A 17 9.98 -3.92 -5.78
N HIS A 18 9.73 -4.17 -4.49
CA HIS A 18 10.46 -5.14 -3.71
C HIS A 18 10.02 -6.58 -4.04
N PRO A 19 10.90 -7.58 -3.91
CA PRO A 19 10.56 -8.97 -4.19
C PRO A 19 9.32 -9.41 -3.40
N PRO A 20 8.45 -10.26 -3.98
CA PRO A 20 7.26 -10.74 -3.29
C PRO A 20 7.62 -11.60 -2.08
N GLY A 21 6.73 -11.67 -1.11
CA GLY A 21 6.88 -12.46 0.12
C GLY A 21 6.98 -11.60 1.36
N GLU A 22 7.09 -12.27 2.50
CA GLU A 22 7.26 -11.63 3.79
C GLU A 22 8.73 -11.37 4.09
N ASP A 23 9.00 -10.25 4.73
CA ASP A 23 10.33 -9.86 5.18
C ASP A 23 10.19 -9.13 6.53
N GLU A 24 10.37 -9.89 7.59
CA GLU A 24 10.21 -9.40 8.96
C GLU A 24 11.13 -8.21 9.29
N MET A 25 12.22 -8.05 8.53
CA MET A 25 13.19 -6.98 8.77
C MET A 25 12.82 -5.67 8.08
N SER A 26 11.98 -5.70 7.05
CA SER A 26 11.60 -4.50 6.29
C SER A 26 10.47 -3.71 6.94
N GLY A 27 9.62 -4.37 7.74
CA GLY A 27 8.40 -3.79 8.28
C GLY A 27 7.28 -3.60 7.25
N GLU A 28 7.49 -4.06 6.01
CA GLU A 28 6.52 -4.00 4.92
C GLU A 28 5.60 -5.23 4.93
N LEU A 29 4.33 -5.01 4.66
CA LEU A 29 3.39 -6.11 4.47
C LEU A 29 3.63 -6.79 3.11
N ALA A 30 3.45 -8.11 3.03
CA ALA A 30 3.56 -8.86 1.78
C ALA A 30 2.63 -8.31 0.67
N ALA A 31 1.46 -7.76 1.04
CA ALA A 31 0.50 -7.16 0.12
C ALA A 31 0.99 -5.83 -0.50
N GLU A 32 1.92 -5.13 0.13
CA GLU A 32 2.51 -3.88 -0.37
C GLU A 32 3.64 -4.12 -1.36
N ARG A 33 4.18 -5.33 -1.40
CA ARG A 33 5.31 -5.73 -2.24
C ARG A 33 4.86 -6.14 -3.64
N TRP A 34 5.82 -6.45 -4.49
CA TRP A 34 5.55 -6.84 -5.87
C TRP A 34 4.58 -8.02 -5.97
N SER A 35 3.60 -7.91 -6.86
CA SER A 35 2.75 -9.02 -7.28
C SER A 35 2.60 -9.04 -8.81
N PRO A 36 2.33 -10.21 -9.43
CA PRO A 36 2.12 -10.32 -10.88
C PRO A 36 0.91 -9.55 -11.40
N ALA A 37 0.01 -9.10 -10.53
CA ALA A 37 -1.14 -8.27 -10.88
C ALA A 37 -0.77 -6.81 -11.16
N GLN A 38 0.45 -6.38 -10.79
CA GLN A 38 0.92 -5.02 -11.01
C GLN A 38 1.10 -4.73 -12.50
N ARG A 39 0.69 -3.52 -12.89
CA ARG A 39 0.86 -2.98 -14.24
C ARG A 39 1.83 -1.82 -14.22
N VAL A 40 2.42 -1.50 -15.36
CA VAL A 40 3.29 -0.31 -15.49
C VAL A 40 2.56 0.95 -15.02
N GLU A 41 1.29 1.09 -15.34
CA GLU A 41 0.46 2.21 -14.91
C GLU A 41 0.35 2.29 -13.37
N SER A 42 0.05 1.18 -12.69
CA SER A 42 -0.05 1.16 -11.23
C SER A 42 1.29 1.51 -10.56
N VAL A 43 2.40 1.02 -11.12
CA VAL A 43 3.75 1.36 -10.63
C VAL A 43 4.03 2.86 -10.80
N LEU A 44 3.73 3.44 -11.97
CA LEU A 44 3.95 4.87 -12.21
C LEU A 44 3.09 5.75 -11.31
N ILE A 45 1.82 5.38 -11.08
CA ILE A 45 0.93 6.08 -10.16
C ILE A 45 1.47 6.00 -8.73
N SER A 46 1.93 4.82 -8.29
CA SER A 46 2.53 4.63 -6.96
C SER A 46 3.78 5.50 -6.77
N ILE A 47 4.62 5.63 -7.80
CA ILE A 47 5.78 6.52 -7.78
C ILE A 47 5.36 7.97 -7.64
N LEU A 48 4.38 8.43 -8.42
CA LEU A 48 3.87 9.80 -8.33
C LEU A 48 3.28 10.10 -6.95
N SER A 49 2.51 9.16 -6.40
CA SER A 49 1.96 9.27 -5.04
C SER A 49 3.05 9.37 -3.98
N LEU A 50 4.08 8.52 -4.07
CA LEU A 50 5.21 8.53 -3.13
C LEU A 50 6.02 9.84 -3.20
N LEU A 51 6.13 10.44 -4.39
CA LEU A 51 6.83 11.72 -4.54
C LEU A 51 6.07 12.90 -3.91
N ASP A 52 4.74 12.83 -3.86
CA ASP A 52 3.89 13.83 -3.24
C ASP A 52 3.74 13.59 -1.73
N ASP A 53 3.58 12.34 -1.34
CA ASP A 53 3.41 11.91 0.06
C ASP A 53 4.52 10.91 0.43
N ALA A 54 5.63 11.45 0.92
CA ALA A 54 6.81 10.68 1.26
C ALA A 54 6.61 9.85 2.52
N GLU A 55 7.18 8.64 2.55
CA GLU A 55 7.24 7.79 3.75
C GLU A 55 8.56 8.02 4.52
N PRO A 56 8.54 8.81 5.60
CA PRO A 56 9.74 9.16 6.34
C PRO A 56 10.11 8.19 7.46
N SER A 57 9.30 7.15 7.74
CA SER A 57 9.57 6.20 8.84
C SER A 57 10.73 5.27 8.52
N SER A 58 10.88 4.86 7.26
CA SER A 58 12.00 4.04 6.77
C SER A 58 12.68 4.72 5.57
N PRO A 59 13.43 5.81 5.79
CA PRO A 59 13.95 6.61 4.69
C PRO A 59 15.18 5.98 4.04
N ALA A 60 15.20 5.92 2.71
CA ALA A 60 16.40 5.62 1.91
C ALA A 60 17.43 6.76 1.97
N ASN A 61 16.95 7.98 2.19
CA ASN A 61 17.76 9.18 2.44
C ASN A 61 17.43 9.71 3.84
N VAL A 62 18.30 9.38 4.80
CA VAL A 62 18.12 9.72 6.22
C VAL A 62 18.04 11.23 6.43
N ASP A 63 18.89 12.02 5.74
CA ASP A 63 18.91 13.48 5.89
C ASP A 63 17.57 14.08 5.46
N ALA A 64 17.01 13.61 4.35
CA ALA A 64 15.70 14.04 3.88
C ALA A 64 14.58 13.60 4.85
N GLY A 65 14.64 12.38 5.36
CA GLY A 65 13.70 11.85 6.35
C GLY A 65 13.72 12.61 7.68
N VAL A 66 14.90 13.02 8.13
CA VAL A 66 15.06 13.87 9.34
C VAL A 66 14.54 15.28 9.07
N MET A 67 14.87 15.85 7.92
CA MET A 67 14.46 17.22 7.57
C MET A 67 12.94 17.34 7.45
N ILE A 68 12.27 16.41 6.76
CA ILE A 68 10.80 16.47 6.58
C ILE A 68 10.05 16.36 7.92
N ARG A 69 10.61 15.61 8.90
CA ARG A 69 10.00 15.46 10.23
C ARG A 69 10.24 16.64 11.14
N ASN A 70 11.45 17.23 11.10
CA ASN A 70 11.85 18.28 12.04
C ASN A 70 11.58 19.68 11.52
N ASP A 71 11.71 19.90 10.21
CA ASP A 71 11.49 21.20 9.56
C ASP A 71 10.88 21.00 8.15
N PRO A 72 9.55 20.75 8.08
CA PRO A 72 8.85 20.55 6.81
C PRO A 72 8.97 21.72 5.84
N GLU A 73 9.10 22.94 6.35
CA GLU A 73 9.22 24.13 5.49
C GLU A 73 10.60 24.22 4.85
N ALA A 74 11.66 23.91 5.59
CA ALA A 74 13.00 23.80 5.02
C ALA A 74 13.08 22.68 3.98
N TYR A 75 12.42 21.54 4.24
CA TYR A 75 12.30 20.46 3.26
C TYR A 75 11.62 20.91 1.96
N LYS A 76 10.46 21.57 2.06
CA LYS A 76 9.74 22.11 0.89
C LYS A 76 10.58 23.13 0.11
N GLN A 77 11.34 23.97 0.83
CA GLN A 77 12.23 24.94 0.19
C GLN A 77 13.34 24.23 -0.59
N ARG A 78 13.92 23.19 -0.03
CA ARG A 78 14.96 22.38 -0.69
C ARG A 78 14.38 21.66 -1.92
N ALA A 79 13.20 21.05 -1.80
CA ALA A 79 12.52 20.41 -2.93
C ALA A 79 12.26 21.38 -4.09
N ARG A 80 11.83 22.62 -3.79
CA ARG A 80 11.65 23.67 -4.82
C ARG A 80 12.96 24.05 -5.49
N GLN A 81 14.06 24.14 -4.73
CA GLN A 81 15.40 24.40 -5.29
C GLN A 81 15.85 23.27 -6.23
N ASP A 82 15.63 22.02 -5.84
CA ASP A 82 15.96 20.88 -6.67
C ASP A 82 15.15 20.87 -7.98
N VAL A 83 13.84 21.17 -7.91
CA VAL A 83 12.99 21.31 -9.10
C VAL A 83 13.49 22.43 -10.01
N GLU A 84 13.87 23.58 -9.45
CA GLU A 84 14.38 24.69 -10.24
C GLU A 84 15.71 24.34 -10.91
N ALA A 85 16.60 23.67 -10.18
CA ALA A 85 17.86 23.20 -10.72
C ALA A 85 17.67 22.18 -11.85
N SER A 86 16.70 21.26 -11.72
CA SER A 86 16.44 20.20 -12.72
C SER A 86 15.89 20.74 -14.06
N LYS A 87 15.39 21.97 -14.09
CA LYS A 87 14.93 22.59 -15.34
C LYS A 87 16.03 22.73 -16.38
N ALA A 88 17.28 22.86 -15.92
CA ALA A 88 18.44 22.91 -16.81
C ALA A 88 18.71 21.58 -17.55
N ASP A 89 18.20 20.47 -17.00
CA ASP A 89 18.39 19.13 -17.55
C ASP A 89 17.26 18.71 -18.53
N ILE A 90 16.28 19.61 -18.75
CA ILE A 90 15.18 19.35 -19.68
C ILE A 90 15.73 19.32 -21.11
N PRO A 91 15.53 18.22 -21.86
CA PRO A 91 16.00 18.11 -23.25
C PRO A 91 15.43 19.24 -24.13
N GLU A 92 16.25 19.73 -25.05
CA GLU A 92 15.83 20.75 -26.02
C GLU A 92 14.67 20.23 -26.87
N GLY A 93 13.60 21.01 -26.97
CA GLY A 93 12.38 20.61 -27.68
C GLY A 93 11.36 19.80 -26.87
N PHE A 94 11.65 19.48 -25.62
CA PHE A 94 10.66 18.83 -24.75
C PHE A 94 9.59 19.85 -24.29
N VAL A 95 8.34 19.53 -24.59
CA VAL A 95 7.19 20.35 -24.16
C VAL A 95 6.56 19.72 -22.91
N MET A 96 6.60 20.45 -21.79
CA MET A 96 5.93 19.99 -20.56
C MET A 96 4.44 19.86 -20.81
N PRO A 97 3.82 18.71 -20.41
CA PRO A 97 2.38 18.55 -20.52
C PRO A 97 1.67 19.55 -19.61
N THR A 98 0.89 20.44 -20.23
CA THR A 98 0.16 21.51 -19.52
C THR A 98 -1.32 21.20 -19.32
N GLN A 99 -1.79 20.08 -19.88
CA GLN A 99 -3.20 19.72 -19.80
C GLN A 99 -3.40 18.68 -18.71
N HIS A 100 -4.37 18.89 -17.84
CA HIS A 100 -4.99 17.84 -17.08
C HIS A 100 -5.58 16.86 -18.10
N ILE A 101 -4.96 15.69 -18.22
CA ILE A 101 -5.56 14.59 -18.95
C ILE A 101 -6.82 14.22 -18.18
N THR A 102 -7.97 14.71 -18.61
CA THR A 102 -9.25 14.20 -18.15
C THR A 102 -9.29 12.73 -18.59
N TYR A 103 -9.00 11.84 -17.65
CA TYR A 103 -9.18 10.41 -17.88
C TYR A 103 -10.64 10.20 -18.28
N LYS A 104 -10.86 9.96 -19.55
CA LYS A 104 -12.14 9.46 -20.02
C LYS A 104 -12.08 7.94 -19.79
N PRO A 105 -12.84 7.40 -18.81
CA PRO A 105 -12.84 5.96 -18.63
C PRO A 105 -13.16 5.29 -19.96
N PRO A 106 -12.59 4.12 -20.24
CA PRO A 106 -12.96 3.34 -21.39
C PRO A 106 -14.49 3.23 -21.41
N VAL A 107 -15.10 3.52 -22.55
CA VAL A 107 -16.53 3.25 -22.74
C VAL A 107 -16.65 1.76 -22.49
N GLU A 108 -17.36 1.37 -21.44
CA GLU A 108 -17.71 -0.02 -21.21
C GLU A 108 -18.55 -0.43 -22.43
N ASP A 109 -17.91 -1.07 -23.41
CA ASP A 109 -18.63 -1.83 -24.41
C ASP A 109 -19.37 -2.89 -23.60
N ASN A 110 -20.70 -2.75 -23.51
CA ASN A 110 -21.62 -3.65 -22.85
C ASN A 110 -21.62 -5.05 -23.51
N LEU A 111 -20.44 -5.65 -23.68
CA LEU A 111 -20.28 -7.03 -24.18
C LEU A 111 -20.58 -8.08 -23.11
N PHE A 112 -20.80 -7.67 -21.86
CA PHE A 112 -21.31 -8.51 -20.77
C PHE A 112 -22.58 -7.89 -20.19
N SER A 113 -23.58 -7.68 -21.05
CA SER A 113 -24.95 -7.63 -20.54
C SER A 113 -25.31 -9.05 -20.09
N TRP A 114 -25.13 -9.31 -18.81
CA TRP A 114 -25.85 -10.40 -18.17
C TRP A 114 -27.33 -10.01 -18.30
N SER A 115 -28.03 -10.64 -19.25
CA SER A 115 -29.48 -10.57 -19.25
C SER A 115 -29.93 -11.12 -17.91
N ASP A 116 -30.52 -10.23 -17.14
CA ASP A 116 -31.29 -10.55 -15.96
C ASP A 116 -32.43 -11.47 -16.40
N SER A 117 -32.15 -12.76 -16.48
CA SER A 117 -33.18 -13.77 -16.61
C SER A 117 -33.77 -13.85 -15.22
N GLU A 118 -34.97 -13.35 -15.09
CA GLU A 118 -35.87 -13.52 -13.95
C GLU A 118 -35.83 -15.00 -13.54
N VAL A 119 -35.05 -15.31 -12.51
CA VAL A 119 -35.16 -16.57 -11.79
C VAL A 119 -36.28 -16.33 -10.79
N GLU A 120 -37.46 -16.78 -11.11
CA GLU A 120 -38.56 -16.86 -10.15
C GLU A 120 -38.08 -17.77 -9.02
N ASP A 121 -37.83 -17.17 -7.85
CA ASP A 121 -37.52 -17.85 -6.60
C ASP A 121 -38.82 -18.49 -6.07
N ASP A 122 -39.12 -19.70 -6.53
CA ASP A 122 -39.96 -20.64 -5.79
C ASP A 122 -39.06 -21.38 -4.77
N PHE A 123 -38.70 -20.69 -3.71
CA PHE A 123 -38.14 -21.32 -2.53
C PHE A 123 -39.27 -21.48 -1.47
N ASP A 124 -40.02 -22.58 -1.60
CA ASP A 124 -40.86 -23.08 -0.50
C ASP A 124 -39.92 -23.36 0.70
N ASN A 125 -40.01 -22.44 1.66
CA ASN A 125 -39.35 -22.56 2.94
C ASN A 125 -40.19 -23.45 3.85
N ASP A 126 -39.80 -24.71 3.97
CA ASP A 126 -40.27 -25.57 5.04
C ASP A 126 -39.08 -26.38 5.60
N SER A 127 -38.48 -25.86 6.65
CA SER A 127 -37.65 -26.65 7.57
C SER A 127 -37.46 -25.86 8.88
N ASP A 128 -38.44 -26.03 9.75
CA ASP A 128 -38.28 -25.89 11.18
C ASP A 128 -37.23 -26.94 11.64
N ALA A 129 -36.01 -26.50 11.89
CA ALA A 129 -35.04 -27.26 12.65
C ALA A 129 -34.59 -26.40 13.85
N GLU A 130 -35.28 -26.61 14.95
CA GLU A 130 -34.84 -26.17 16.26
C GLU A 130 -33.50 -26.83 16.58
N MET A 131 -32.41 -26.05 16.57
CA MET A 131 -31.15 -26.47 17.18
C MET A 131 -31.20 -26.11 18.65
N THR A 132 -31.43 -27.09 19.48
CA THR A 132 -31.20 -27.05 20.90
C THR A 132 -29.69 -26.98 21.16
N PHE A 133 -29.25 -25.91 21.79
CA PHE A 133 -27.92 -25.79 22.36
C PHE A 133 -27.95 -26.50 23.71
N ASP A 134 -27.26 -27.66 23.82
CA ASP A 134 -26.91 -28.26 25.10
C ASP A 134 -25.69 -27.53 25.65
N GLU A 135 -25.90 -26.72 26.70
CA GLU A 135 -24.89 -26.34 27.69
C GLU A 135 -24.76 -27.51 28.67
N ASP A 136 -23.59 -28.11 28.72
CA ASP A 136 -23.03 -28.79 29.89
C ASP A 136 -21.61 -29.24 29.52
N ASP A 137 -20.60 -28.70 30.19
CA ASP A 137 -19.84 -29.38 31.23
C ASP A 137 -18.68 -28.48 31.69
N GLU A 138 -18.81 -28.05 32.92
CA GLU A 138 -17.74 -27.66 33.80
C GLU A 138 -16.87 -28.87 34.12
N ASP A 139 -15.56 -28.78 33.95
CA ASP A 139 -14.61 -29.57 34.74
C ASP A 139 -13.35 -28.77 35.03
N ASP A 140 -13.36 -28.42 36.27
CA ASP A 140 -12.33 -28.03 37.24
C ASP A 140 -11.17 -29.04 37.22
N ASP A 141 -9.94 -28.62 36.95
CA ASP A 141 -8.75 -29.34 37.41
C ASP A 141 -7.64 -28.34 37.77
N GLU A 142 -7.71 -28.00 39.06
CA GLU A 142 -6.55 -27.52 39.80
C GLU A 142 -5.46 -28.59 39.84
N GLN A 143 -4.27 -28.29 39.32
CA GLN A 143 -3.07 -29.02 39.75
C GLN A 143 -1.94 -28.06 40.09
N GLU A 144 -1.63 -28.16 41.35
CA GLU A 144 -0.57 -27.54 42.14
C GLU A 144 0.83 -27.66 41.50
N ALA A 145 1.58 -26.59 41.60
CA ALA A 145 3.02 -26.59 41.42
C ALA A 145 3.75 -27.17 42.63
N PRO A 146 4.84 -27.92 42.48
CA PRO A 146 5.81 -28.09 43.54
C PRO A 146 6.93 -27.05 43.41
N SER A 147 7.11 -26.30 44.50
CA SER A 147 8.30 -25.57 44.84
C SER A 147 9.42 -26.56 45.15
N ASP A 148 10.58 -26.38 44.53
CA ASP A 148 11.85 -26.86 45.05
C ASP A 148 12.85 -25.72 45.07
N SER A 149 13.13 -25.30 46.29
CA SER A 149 14.35 -24.64 46.74
C SER A 149 15.42 -25.71 46.93
N ASP A 150 16.67 -25.46 46.45
CA ASP A 150 17.87 -25.63 47.28
C ASP A 150 19.15 -25.50 46.42
N ASP A 151 20.04 -24.68 46.98
CA ASP A 151 21.51 -24.53 46.93
C ASP A 151 22.10 -23.66 45.82
#